data_ff4fc5b993fb8aed75260bd2c537e374
#
_entry.id   ff4fc5b993fb8aed75260bd2c537e374
#
_cell.length_a   1.000
_cell.length_b   1.000
_cell.length_c   1.000
_cell.angle_alpha   90.00
_cell.angle_beta   90.00
_cell.angle_gamma   90.00
#
_symmetry.space_group_name_H-M   'P 1'
#
loop_
_entity.id
_entity.type
_entity.pdbx_description
1 polymer ?
#
loop_
_entity_poly.entity_id
_entity_poly.type
_entity_poly.pdbx_seq_one_letter_code
_entity_poly.pdbx_strand_id
1 'polypeptide(L)'
;MSIKVRLEKDNYLKNAYVGFSWTTFFFGFWVPLFRKNFKDFAYFFMFILCKILAFLVYTKEMYKIIYTSIRESRLEISYYIMVPFILIMAIYPIEIFLAYAYNKYFTTKMFEEGFYLVKKDEYSAAILKDYTYLPYTEEEFNDEELLKRYEQHAKRVRKAEKNKCIIAIVLILAYQVLVAIVPAIVTILNFTGK
;
A
#
# COMPACT_ATOMS: atom_id res chain seq x y z
N MET A 1 -7.94 -8.11 -2.58
CA MET A 1 -9.03 -7.15 -2.29
C MET A 1 -8.97 -6.82 -0.81
N SER A 2 -9.26 -5.54 -0.43
CA SER A 2 -9.43 -5.18 0.98
C SER A 2 -10.60 -5.97 1.59
N ILE A 3 -10.58 -6.13 2.90
CA ILE A 3 -11.67 -6.76 3.63
C ILE A 3 -12.85 -5.78 3.63
N LYS A 4 -14.00 -6.23 3.14
CA LYS A 4 -15.21 -5.41 3.13
C LYS A 4 -15.99 -5.68 4.40
N VAL A 5 -16.39 -4.61 5.08
CA VAL A 5 -17.31 -4.64 6.21
C VAL A 5 -18.50 -3.73 5.90
N ARG A 6 -19.68 -4.12 6.34
CA ARG A 6 -20.90 -3.38 6.04
C ARG A 6 -21.25 -2.44 7.17
N LEU A 7 -21.45 -1.19 6.83
CA LEU A 7 -21.94 -0.16 7.74
C LEU A 7 -23.26 0.39 7.23
N GLU A 8 -24.07 0.88 8.14
CA GLU A 8 -25.40 1.40 7.88
C GLU A 8 -25.56 2.80 8.48
N LYS A 9 -26.24 3.68 7.76
CA LYS A 9 -26.70 4.97 8.26
C LYS A 9 -28.04 5.30 7.59
N ASP A 10 -29.07 5.61 8.39
CA ASP A 10 -30.40 6.03 7.91
C ASP A 10 -30.97 5.08 6.83
N ASN A 11 -30.88 3.76 7.06
CA ASN A 11 -31.24 2.68 6.11
C ASN A 11 -30.38 2.63 4.82
N TYR A 12 -29.30 3.41 4.74
CA TYR A 12 -28.36 3.35 3.62
C TYR A 12 -27.16 2.48 3.97
N LEU A 13 -26.97 1.41 3.21
CA LEU A 13 -25.85 0.48 3.38
C LEU A 13 -24.62 0.95 2.57
N LYS A 14 -23.46 1.02 3.23
CA LYS A 14 -22.19 1.36 2.62
C LYS A 14 -21.10 0.40 3.04
N ASN A 15 -20.21 0.05 2.10
CA ASN A 15 -19.06 -0.78 2.41
C ASN A 15 -17.93 0.08 2.98
N ALA A 16 -17.45 -0.26 4.15
CA ALA A 16 -16.18 0.17 4.67
C ALA A 16 -15.08 -0.87 4.34
N TYR A 17 -13.83 -0.48 4.49
CA TYR A 17 -12.69 -1.30 4.09
C TYR A 17 -11.67 -1.36 5.22
N VAL A 18 -11.25 -2.59 5.53
CA VAL A 18 -10.28 -2.87 6.58
C VAL A 18 -9.07 -3.60 5.99
N GLY A 19 -7.91 -3.43 6.61
CA GLY A 19 -6.68 -4.10 6.23
C GLY A 19 -6.04 -3.57 4.94
N PHE A 20 -5.19 -4.37 4.34
CA PHE A 20 -4.37 -4.01 3.17
C PHE A 20 -5.20 -3.80 1.91
N SER A 21 -4.96 -2.69 1.22
CA SER A 21 -5.63 -2.32 -0.03
C SER A 21 -4.71 -2.49 -1.24
N TRP A 22 -4.90 -3.55 -2.01
CA TRP A 22 -4.24 -3.70 -3.31
C TRP A 22 -4.54 -2.54 -4.26
N THR A 23 -5.76 -2.02 -4.21
CA THR A 23 -6.16 -0.88 -5.04
C THR A 23 -5.34 0.36 -4.68
N THR A 24 -5.16 0.64 -3.38
CA THR A 24 -4.33 1.76 -2.93
C THR A 24 -2.86 1.52 -3.25
N PHE A 25 -2.38 0.29 -3.12
CA PHE A 25 -1.00 -0.08 -3.42
C PHE A 25 -0.64 0.12 -4.90
N PHE A 26 -1.48 -0.35 -5.83
CA PHE A 26 -1.19 -0.24 -7.26
C PHE A 26 -1.63 1.09 -7.89
N PHE A 27 -2.79 1.60 -7.49
CA PHE A 27 -3.41 2.76 -8.13
C PHE A 27 -3.25 4.06 -7.32
N GLY A 28 -2.71 3.98 -6.09
CA GLY A 28 -2.35 5.11 -5.25
C GLY A 28 -3.36 6.26 -5.29
N PHE A 29 -3.01 7.34 -6.00
CA PHE A 29 -3.79 8.58 -6.07
C PHE A 29 -5.17 8.45 -6.72
N TRP A 30 -5.41 7.44 -7.55
CA TRP A 30 -6.72 7.22 -8.15
C TRP A 30 -7.78 6.81 -7.11
N VAL A 31 -7.37 6.16 -6.01
CA VAL A 31 -8.32 5.67 -5.01
C VAL A 31 -9.06 6.78 -4.27
N PRO A 32 -8.39 7.84 -3.78
CA PRO A 32 -9.09 9.02 -3.26
C PRO A 32 -10.00 9.69 -4.28
N LEU A 33 -9.59 9.75 -5.55
CA LEU A 33 -10.41 10.32 -6.61
C LEU A 33 -11.73 9.55 -6.79
N PHE A 34 -11.66 8.21 -6.87
CA PHE A 34 -12.87 7.37 -6.94
C PHE A 34 -13.74 7.47 -5.68
N ARG A 35 -13.15 7.78 -4.53
CA ARG A 35 -13.88 8.02 -3.27
C ARG A 35 -14.37 9.47 -3.12
N LYS A 36 -14.22 10.30 -4.15
CA LYS A 36 -14.60 11.73 -4.19
C LYS A 36 -13.94 12.57 -3.08
N ASN A 37 -12.73 12.21 -2.68
CA ASN A 37 -11.95 12.93 -1.69
C ASN A 37 -10.77 13.66 -2.37
N PHE A 38 -11.02 14.88 -2.84
CA PHE A 38 -10.04 15.67 -3.57
C PHE A 38 -8.85 16.12 -2.70
N LYS A 39 -9.03 16.27 -1.40
CA LYS A 39 -7.94 16.62 -0.48
C LYS A 39 -6.92 15.50 -0.40
N ASP A 40 -7.38 14.28 -0.18
CA ASP A 40 -6.49 13.11 -0.12
C ASP A 40 -5.86 12.83 -1.50
N PHE A 41 -6.62 13.06 -2.59
CA PHE A 41 -6.09 12.97 -3.95
C PHE A 41 -4.89 13.88 -4.15
N ALA A 42 -4.93 15.13 -3.71
CA ALA A 42 -3.82 16.07 -3.85
C ALA A 42 -2.56 15.57 -3.11
N TYR A 43 -2.70 15.03 -1.89
CA TYR A 43 -1.56 14.47 -1.14
C TYR A 43 -0.95 13.25 -1.84
N PHE A 44 -1.77 12.33 -2.30
CA PHE A 44 -1.29 11.15 -3.04
C PHE A 44 -0.65 11.53 -4.38
N PHE A 45 -1.17 12.54 -5.05
CA PHE A 45 -0.62 13.04 -6.31
C PHE A 45 0.76 13.67 -6.09
N MET A 46 0.93 14.52 -5.07
CA MET A 46 2.23 15.07 -4.71
C MET A 46 3.25 13.98 -4.37
N PHE A 47 2.84 12.95 -3.65
CA PHE A 47 3.71 11.81 -3.34
C PHE A 47 4.19 11.10 -4.61
N ILE A 48 3.32 10.88 -5.60
CA ILE A 48 3.70 10.28 -6.88
C ILE A 48 4.62 11.19 -7.69
N LEU A 49 4.40 12.49 -7.71
CA LEU A 49 5.31 13.44 -8.35
C LEU A 49 6.72 13.35 -7.75
N CYS A 50 6.84 13.33 -6.43
CA CYS A 50 8.13 13.13 -5.76
C CYS A 50 8.79 11.80 -6.16
N LYS A 51 8.02 10.72 -6.27
CA LYS A 51 8.51 9.41 -6.72
C LYS A 51 9.04 9.47 -8.16
N ILE A 52 8.29 10.08 -9.07
CA ILE A 52 8.70 10.22 -10.47
C ILE A 52 9.97 11.06 -10.57
N LEU A 53 10.06 12.18 -9.86
CA LEU A 53 11.24 13.04 -9.86
C LEU A 53 12.47 12.28 -9.31
N ALA A 54 12.34 11.58 -8.19
CA ALA A 54 13.42 10.77 -7.64
C ALA A 54 13.90 9.68 -8.63
N PHE A 55 12.95 9.04 -9.33
CA PHE A 55 13.27 8.03 -10.33
C PHE A 55 13.98 8.63 -11.57
N LEU A 56 13.54 9.79 -12.04
CA LEU A 56 14.20 10.49 -13.16
C LEU A 56 15.64 10.91 -12.83
N VAL A 57 15.87 11.41 -11.62
CA VAL A 57 17.21 11.77 -11.16
C VAL A 57 18.08 10.51 -11.05
N TYR A 58 17.56 9.43 -10.46
CA TYR A 58 18.25 8.16 -10.34
C TYR A 58 18.66 7.58 -11.71
N THR A 59 17.74 7.53 -12.65
CA THR A 59 18.02 7.00 -14.00
C THR A 59 19.04 7.85 -14.75
N LYS A 60 19.00 9.18 -14.62
CA LYS A 60 19.99 10.09 -15.19
C LYS A 60 21.40 9.82 -14.64
N GLU A 61 21.54 9.69 -13.32
CA GLU A 61 22.84 9.43 -12.69
C GLU A 61 23.36 8.01 -13.02
N MET A 62 22.49 7.01 -13.06
CA MET A 62 22.84 5.65 -13.48
C MET A 62 23.35 5.64 -14.93
N TYR A 63 22.64 6.32 -15.84
CA TYR A 63 23.06 6.41 -17.23
C TYR A 63 24.45 7.05 -17.35
N LYS A 64 24.72 8.12 -16.60
CA LYS A 64 26.02 8.79 -16.57
C LYS A 64 27.14 7.85 -16.11
N ILE A 65 26.92 7.12 -15.01
CA ILE A 65 27.90 6.15 -14.48
C ILE A 65 28.21 5.06 -15.50
N ILE A 66 27.18 4.46 -16.11
CA ILE A 66 27.33 3.40 -17.10
C ILE A 66 28.07 3.93 -18.32
N TYR A 67 27.72 5.11 -18.84
CA TYR A 67 28.35 5.73 -20.00
C TYR A 67 29.86 6.01 -19.76
N THR A 68 30.17 6.60 -18.59
CA THR A 68 31.58 6.90 -18.22
C THR A 68 32.40 5.62 -18.04
N SER A 69 31.82 4.61 -17.39
CA SER A 69 32.45 3.31 -17.17
C SER A 69 32.83 2.62 -18.49
N ILE A 70 31.96 2.68 -19.49
CA ILE A 70 32.20 2.05 -20.79
C ILE A 70 33.20 2.85 -21.63
N ARG A 71 33.10 4.18 -21.64
CA ARG A 71 33.93 5.05 -22.47
C ARG A 71 35.34 5.23 -21.92
N GLU A 72 35.48 5.37 -20.61
CA GLU A 72 36.75 5.72 -19.96
C GLU A 72 37.39 4.55 -19.23
N SER A 73 36.76 3.36 -19.25
CA SER A 73 37.18 2.15 -18.51
C SER A 73 37.42 2.43 -17.03
N ARG A 74 36.73 3.44 -16.48
CA ARG A 74 36.77 3.84 -15.08
C ARG A 74 35.40 3.77 -14.46
N LEU A 75 35.31 3.13 -13.31
CA LEU A 75 34.09 3.04 -12.53
C LEU A 75 34.08 4.17 -11.51
N GLU A 76 33.49 5.33 -11.87
CA GLU A 76 33.35 6.46 -10.99
C GLU A 76 31.91 6.47 -10.43
N ILE A 77 31.76 6.00 -9.17
CA ILE A 77 30.47 6.06 -8.47
C ILE A 77 30.31 7.46 -7.87
N SER A 78 29.41 8.24 -8.44
CA SER A 78 29.05 9.54 -7.91
C SER A 78 28.21 9.40 -6.65
N TYR A 79 28.56 10.10 -5.57
CA TYR A 79 27.74 10.17 -4.35
C TYR A 79 26.33 10.72 -4.61
N TYR A 80 26.14 11.49 -5.67
CA TYR A 80 24.84 12.04 -6.05
C TYR A 80 23.79 10.99 -6.39
N ILE A 81 24.19 9.74 -6.70
CA ILE A 81 23.25 8.64 -6.93
C ILE A 81 22.67 8.10 -5.61
N MET A 82 23.39 8.25 -4.51
CA MET A 82 22.96 7.72 -3.21
C MET A 82 21.66 8.39 -2.73
N VAL A 83 21.52 9.69 -2.95
CA VAL A 83 20.34 10.45 -2.50
C VAL A 83 19.05 9.94 -3.17
N PRO A 84 18.91 9.93 -4.51
CA PRO A 84 17.71 9.42 -5.14
C PRO A 84 17.50 7.92 -4.88
N PHE A 85 18.56 7.13 -4.73
CA PHE A 85 18.46 5.72 -4.36
C PHE A 85 17.81 5.54 -2.98
N ILE A 86 18.30 6.26 -1.95
CA ILE A 86 17.73 6.22 -0.59
C ILE A 86 16.28 6.70 -0.61
N LEU A 87 15.95 7.76 -1.35
CA LEU A 87 14.58 8.24 -1.48
C LEU A 87 13.66 7.19 -2.08
N ILE A 88 14.08 6.53 -3.17
CA ILE A 88 13.32 5.45 -3.80
C ILE A 88 13.12 4.29 -2.80
N MET A 89 14.16 3.88 -2.09
CA MET A 89 14.07 2.81 -1.08
C MET A 89 13.12 3.17 0.07
N ALA A 90 13.08 4.43 0.51
CA ALA A 90 12.18 4.90 1.55
C ALA A 90 10.70 4.97 1.10
N ILE A 91 10.46 5.20 -0.19
CA ILE A 91 9.11 5.31 -0.76
C ILE A 91 8.34 4.00 -0.65
N TYR A 92 8.98 2.84 -0.85
CA TYR A 92 8.28 1.55 -0.84
C TYR A 92 7.65 1.16 0.51
N PRO A 93 8.35 1.28 1.66
CA PRO A 93 7.71 1.10 2.96
C PRO A 93 6.53 2.04 3.18
N ILE A 94 6.64 3.29 2.70
CA ILE A 94 5.55 4.27 2.78
C ILE A 94 4.35 3.83 1.95
N GLU A 95 4.54 3.28 0.74
CA GLU A 95 3.45 2.74 -0.09
C GLU A 95 2.71 1.59 0.60
N ILE A 96 3.45 0.66 1.24
CA ILE A 96 2.85 -0.42 2.03
C ILE A 96 2.06 0.16 3.20
N PHE A 97 2.63 1.11 3.92
CA PHE A 97 1.97 1.78 5.03
C PHE A 97 0.68 2.50 4.58
N LEU A 98 0.74 3.24 3.48
CA LEU A 98 -0.43 3.94 2.91
C LEU A 98 -1.53 2.96 2.49
N ALA A 99 -1.16 1.78 1.97
CA ALA A 99 -2.13 0.75 1.61
C ALA A 99 -2.94 0.21 2.81
N TYR A 100 -2.37 0.23 4.01
CA TYR A 100 -3.09 -0.06 5.26
C TYR A 100 -3.77 1.18 5.84
N ALA A 101 -3.01 2.26 6.00
CA ALA A 101 -3.44 3.47 6.68
C ALA A 101 -4.64 4.14 6.01
N TYR A 102 -4.70 4.14 4.68
CA TYR A 102 -5.77 4.79 3.96
C TYR A 102 -7.13 4.10 4.17
N ASN A 103 -7.17 2.77 4.23
CA ASN A 103 -8.39 2.06 4.57
C ASN A 103 -8.82 2.33 6.01
N LYS A 104 -7.86 2.37 6.95
CA LYS A 104 -8.12 2.71 8.35
C LYS A 104 -8.74 4.11 8.44
N TYR A 105 -8.09 5.09 7.86
CA TYR A 105 -8.58 6.47 7.83
C TYR A 105 -10.00 6.58 7.25
N PHE A 106 -10.24 5.95 6.09
CA PHE A 106 -11.55 6.00 5.43
C PHE A 106 -12.66 5.37 6.27
N THR A 107 -12.38 4.23 6.91
CA THR A 107 -13.36 3.55 7.77
C THR A 107 -13.61 4.33 9.05
N THR A 108 -12.58 4.88 9.69
CA THR A 108 -12.75 5.77 10.86
C THR A 108 -13.59 6.99 10.52
N LYS A 109 -13.33 7.63 9.39
CA LYS A 109 -14.12 8.77 8.92
C LYS A 109 -15.61 8.42 8.72
N MET A 110 -15.91 7.21 8.24
CA MET A 110 -17.32 6.76 8.13
C MET A 110 -17.99 6.66 9.50
N PHE A 111 -17.30 6.19 10.54
CA PHE A 111 -17.84 6.20 11.91
C PHE A 111 -18.07 7.63 12.42
N GLU A 112 -17.13 8.55 12.17
CA GLU A 112 -17.28 9.98 12.49
C GLU A 112 -18.47 10.62 11.75
N GLU A 113 -18.77 10.17 10.52
CA GLU A 113 -19.93 10.58 9.74
C GLU A 113 -21.26 9.98 10.26
N GLY A 114 -21.22 9.13 11.30
CA GLY A 114 -22.38 8.53 11.95
C GLY A 114 -22.86 7.22 11.32
N PHE A 115 -21.99 6.54 10.54
CA PHE A 115 -22.27 5.17 10.14
C PHE A 115 -22.04 4.22 11.33
N TYR A 116 -22.84 3.18 11.44
CA TYR A 116 -22.74 2.17 12.48
C TYR A 116 -22.78 0.76 11.89
N LEU A 117 -22.45 -0.23 12.71
CA LEU A 117 -22.43 -1.63 12.30
C LEU A 117 -23.85 -2.12 12.00
N VAL A 118 -24.01 -2.83 10.89
CA VAL A 118 -25.27 -3.48 10.51
C VAL A 118 -25.66 -4.52 11.57
N LYS A 119 -26.89 -4.44 12.06
CA LYS A 119 -27.43 -5.39 13.04
C LYS A 119 -27.31 -6.83 12.51
N LYS A 120 -26.84 -7.75 13.36
CA LYS A 120 -26.66 -9.19 13.05
C LYS A 120 -25.57 -9.53 12.01
N ASP A 121 -24.70 -8.60 11.64
CA ASP A 121 -23.54 -8.93 10.79
C ASP A 121 -22.32 -9.33 11.66
N GLU A 122 -22.32 -10.60 12.11
CA GLU A 122 -21.25 -11.15 12.96
C GLU A 122 -19.87 -11.05 12.31
N TYR A 123 -19.79 -11.23 10.99
CA TYR A 123 -18.51 -11.13 10.27
C TYR A 123 -17.93 -9.72 10.34
N SER A 124 -18.74 -8.71 10.02
CA SER A 124 -18.29 -7.31 10.09
C SER A 124 -17.96 -6.89 11.51
N ALA A 125 -18.75 -7.35 12.50
CA ALA A 125 -18.49 -7.13 13.92
C ALA A 125 -17.13 -7.70 14.35
N ALA A 126 -16.88 -8.97 14.05
CA ALA A 126 -15.62 -9.64 14.39
C ALA A 126 -14.40 -8.90 13.83
N ILE A 127 -14.46 -8.49 12.57
CA ILE A 127 -13.37 -7.78 11.90
C ILE A 127 -13.14 -6.39 12.49
N LEU A 128 -14.21 -5.61 12.68
CA LEU A 128 -14.10 -4.25 13.23
C LEU A 128 -13.56 -4.25 14.66
N LYS A 129 -13.88 -5.27 15.45
CA LYS A 129 -13.38 -5.42 16.83
C LYS A 129 -11.92 -5.92 16.84
N ASP A 130 -11.58 -6.90 16.01
CA ASP A 130 -10.19 -7.38 15.87
C ASP A 130 -9.21 -6.28 15.43
N TYR A 131 -9.68 -5.36 14.59
CA TYR A 131 -8.90 -4.20 14.14
C TYR A 131 -9.08 -2.93 15.00
N THR A 132 -9.68 -3.08 16.19
CA THR A 132 -9.83 -2.00 17.18
C THR A 132 -10.62 -0.77 16.73
N TYR A 133 -11.58 -0.94 15.82
CA TYR A 133 -12.51 0.12 15.45
C TYR A 133 -13.70 0.21 16.41
N LEU A 134 -14.10 -0.93 16.97
CA LEU A 134 -15.21 -1.03 17.91
C LEU A 134 -14.78 -1.80 19.17
N PRO A 135 -15.22 -1.40 20.36
CA PRO A 135 -15.02 -2.19 21.57
C PRO A 135 -15.92 -3.41 21.59
N TYR A 136 -15.58 -4.40 22.39
CA TYR A 136 -16.49 -5.47 22.75
C TYR A 136 -17.51 -4.96 23.76
N THR A 137 -18.77 -5.41 23.64
CA THR A 137 -19.80 -5.12 24.65
C THR A 137 -19.71 -6.13 25.80
N GLU A 138 -20.26 -5.81 26.97
CA GLU A 138 -20.27 -6.73 28.10
C GLU A 138 -21.06 -8.01 27.80
N GLU A 139 -22.15 -7.91 27.03
CA GLU A 139 -22.95 -9.06 26.59
C GLU A 139 -22.13 -10.01 25.72
N GLU A 140 -21.36 -9.48 24.80
CA GLU A 140 -20.49 -10.28 23.91
C GLU A 140 -19.34 -10.92 24.67
N PHE A 141 -18.82 -10.25 25.70
CA PHE A 141 -17.74 -10.79 26.52
C PHE A 141 -18.20 -12.02 27.34
N ASN A 142 -19.48 -12.08 27.69
CA ASN A 142 -20.09 -13.17 28.44
C ASN A 142 -20.52 -14.35 27.55
N ASP A 143 -20.54 -14.19 26.22
CA ASP A 143 -20.88 -15.23 25.24
C ASP A 143 -19.62 -15.87 24.64
N GLU A 144 -19.17 -16.96 25.28
CA GLU A 144 -17.97 -17.69 24.83
C GLU A 144 -18.11 -18.27 23.42
N GLU A 145 -19.33 -18.66 22.99
CA GLU A 145 -19.52 -19.21 21.64
C GLU A 145 -19.39 -18.10 20.59
N LEU A 146 -19.93 -16.94 20.86
CA LEU A 146 -19.82 -15.77 20.00
C LEU A 146 -18.36 -15.33 19.86
N LEU A 147 -17.61 -15.27 20.97
CA LEU A 147 -16.19 -14.95 20.97
C LEU A 147 -15.38 -15.96 20.15
N LYS A 148 -15.65 -17.25 20.25
CA LYS A 148 -14.98 -18.28 19.41
C LYS A 148 -15.27 -18.07 17.93
N ARG A 149 -16.51 -17.74 17.55
CA ARG A 149 -16.85 -17.42 16.15
C ARG A 149 -16.11 -16.16 15.66
N TYR A 150 -16.07 -15.11 16.47
CA TYR A 150 -15.32 -13.88 16.16
C TYR A 150 -13.83 -14.17 15.96
N GLU A 151 -13.24 -14.95 16.86
CA GLU A 151 -11.83 -15.33 16.74
C GLU A 151 -11.52 -16.16 15.46
N GLN A 152 -12.42 -17.07 15.08
CA GLN A 152 -12.26 -17.84 13.84
C GLN A 152 -12.27 -16.92 12.59
N HIS A 153 -13.19 -15.96 12.55
CA HIS A 153 -13.23 -14.98 11.46
C HIS A 153 -11.94 -14.12 11.44
N ALA A 154 -11.54 -13.61 12.59
CA ALA A 154 -10.33 -12.81 12.75
C ALA A 154 -9.06 -13.56 12.34
N LYS A 155 -8.88 -14.82 12.76
CA LYS A 155 -7.73 -15.66 12.38
C LYS A 155 -7.62 -15.87 10.87
N ARG A 156 -8.74 -16.17 10.19
CA ARG A 156 -8.75 -16.31 8.72
C ARG A 156 -8.32 -15.03 8.03
N VAL A 157 -8.83 -13.91 8.48
CA VAL A 157 -8.53 -12.60 7.92
C VAL A 157 -7.08 -12.20 8.16
N ARG A 158 -6.56 -12.34 9.37
CA ARG A 158 -5.15 -12.05 9.72
C ARG A 158 -4.18 -12.86 8.87
N LYS A 159 -4.46 -14.17 8.65
CA LYS A 159 -3.65 -15.02 7.77
C LYS A 159 -3.66 -14.52 6.32
N ALA A 160 -4.82 -14.14 5.80
CA ALA A 160 -4.94 -13.58 4.45
C ALA A 160 -4.21 -12.23 4.31
N GLU A 161 -4.29 -11.35 5.31
CA GLU A 161 -3.59 -10.07 5.34
C GLU A 161 -2.07 -10.21 5.40
N LYS A 162 -1.56 -11.13 6.22
CA LYS A 162 -0.13 -11.44 6.28
C LYS A 162 0.39 -11.88 4.91
N ASN A 163 -0.33 -12.77 4.23
CA ASN A 163 0.04 -13.22 2.88
C ASN A 163 0.07 -12.07 1.88
N LYS A 164 -0.87 -11.13 1.94
CA LYS A 164 -0.89 -9.95 1.07
C LYS A 164 0.36 -9.08 1.28
N CYS A 165 0.74 -8.84 2.52
CA CYS A 165 1.94 -8.05 2.83
C CYS A 165 3.20 -8.72 2.27
N ILE A 166 3.35 -10.03 2.43
CA ILE A 166 4.49 -10.79 1.88
C ILE A 166 4.52 -10.67 0.35
N ILE A 167 3.38 -10.85 -0.32
CA ILE A 167 3.29 -10.74 -1.78
C ILE A 167 3.65 -9.31 -2.23
N ALA A 168 3.20 -8.28 -1.53
CA ALA A 168 3.54 -6.89 -1.85
C ALA A 168 5.06 -6.65 -1.75
N ILE A 169 5.72 -7.16 -0.72
CA ILE A 169 7.17 -7.05 -0.55
C ILE A 169 7.88 -7.78 -1.71
N VAL A 170 7.46 -9.01 -2.05
CA VAL A 170 8.06 -9.78 -3.15
C VAL A 170 7.91 -9.03 -4.49
N LEU A 171 6.74 -8.44 -4.76
CA LEU A 171 6.51 -7.66 -5.98
C LEU A 171 7.40 -6.42 -6.04
N ILE A 172 7.60 -5.71 -4.92
CA ILE A 172 8.51 -4.57 -4.85
C ILE A 172 9.94 -5.00 -5.17
N LEU A 173 10.42 -6.09 -4.54
CA LEU A 173 11.77 -6.60 -4.78
C LEU A 173 11.96 -7.04 -6.23
N ALA A 174 10.99 -7.76 -6.80
CA ALA A 174 11.03 -8.14 -8.21
C ALA A 174 11.07 -6.92 -9.15
N TYR A 175 10.28 -5.89 -8.86
CA TYR A 175 10.30 -4.63 -9.61
C TYR A 175 11.66 -3.93 -9.52
N GLN A 176 12.29 -3.88 -8.35
CA GLN A 176 13.62 -3.29 -8.17
C GLN A 176 14.69 -4.02 -8.97
N VAL A 177 14.66 -5.35 -8.97
CA VAL A 177 15.57 -6.17 -9.79
C VAL A 177 15.40 -5.85 -11.27
N LEU A 178 14.16 -5.75 -11.76
CA LEU A 178 13.89 -5.39 -13.16
C LEU A 178 14.43 -3.99 -13.50
N VAL A 179 14.18 -2.99 -12.63
CA VAL A 179 14.67 -1.62 -12.85
C VAL A 179 16.20 -1.54 -12.85
N ALA A 180 16.89 -2.38 -12.10
CA ALA A 180 18.34 -2.43 -12.08
C ALA A 180 18.94 -3.16 -13.30
N ILE A 181 18.33 -4.28 -13.69
CA ILE A 181 18.89 -5.16 -14.75
C ILE A 181 18.57 -4.66 -16.16
N VAL A 182 17.35 -4.19 -16.41
CA VAL A 182 16.92 -3.80 -17.77
C VAL A 182 17.80 -2.69 -18.38
N PRO A 183 18.11 -1.59 -17.69
CA PRO A 183 19.01 -0.57 -18.22
C PRO A 183 20.42 -1.10 -18.50
N ALA A 184 20.94 -1.97 -17.65
CA ALA A 184 22.25 -2.58 -17.82
C ALA A 184 22.29 -3.46 -19.09
N ILE A 185 21.29 -4.31 -19.30
CA ILE A 185 21.17 -5.16 -20.49
C ILE A 185 21.06 -4.30 -21.76
N VAL A 186 20.19 -3.30 -21.77
CA VAL A 186 19.98 -2.40 -22.93
C VAL A 186 21.28 -1.68 -23.27
N THR A 187 22.02 -1.22 -22.27
CA THR A 187 23.29 -0.54 -22.47
C THR A 187 24.32 -1.49 -23.07
N ILE A 188 24.47 -2.71 -22.54
CA ILE A 188 25.40 -3.73 -23.08
C ILE A 188 25.05 -4.07 -24.54
N LEU A 189 23.77 -4.31 -24.85
CA LEU A 189 23.35 -4.64 -26.22
C LEU A 189 23.62 -3.52 -27.20
N ASN A 190 23.45 -2.26 -26.82
CA ASN A 190 23.78 -1.11 -27.67
C ASN A 190 25.28 -0.96 -27.94
N PHE A 191 26.12 -1.45 -27.04
CA PHE A 191 27.59 -1.40 -27.23
C PHE A 191 28.15 -2.62 -27.99
N THR A 192 27.53 -3.79 -27.83
CA THR A 192 27.95 -5.03 -28.53
C THR A 192 27.43 -5.14 -29.95
N GLY A 193 26.38 -4.39 -30.29
CA GLY A 193 25.77 -4.35 -31.63
C GLY A 193 26.39 -3.35 -32.60
N LYS A 194 27.49 -2.70 -32.22
CA LYS A 194 28.34 -1.89 -33.07
C LYS A 194 29.69 -2.57 -33.30
#